data_3a603e6ae5bee030c9c31d3a4e630333
#
_entry.id   3a603e6ae5bee030c9c31d3a4e630333
#
_cell.length_a   1.000
_cell.length_b   1.000
_cell.length_c   1.000
_cell.angle_alpha   90.00
_cell.angle_beta   90.00
_cell.angle_gamma   90.00
#
_symmetry.space_group_name_H-M   'P 1'
#
loop_
_entity.id
_entity.type
_entity.pdbx_description
1 polymer ?
#
loop_
_entity_poly.entity_id
_entity_poly.type
_entity_poly.pdbx_seq_one_letter_code
_entity_poly.pdbx_strand_id
1 'polypeptide(L)'
;MVTGNIPRRGLFAMALFASLAGFLRPAKAQKRRFSNMAEFRELVVAALKRQPGVESAVVDPSDPAKINTKIGDTDVTSDVTNIFGYLNAYPDEDAEAAIDRFVRALTDAHLAKASEDNLVAVLRTVEYVDQLKSPGMELLYEPLVGVLAILYMADLPDSLSPVTPKDFPDRTLSDLRGIALNNVKKWLPKIVSDGEVGSVYLYYVEGNTMLSTSLVLLDEFWLSIKPQFPGDVLFALPRRDQLFVFDASNPQAQSVARLMIDATFKDGFNLLSDKIFERRNGKLLAQV
;
A
#
# COMPACT_ATOMS: atom_id res chain seq x y z
N MET A 1 -9.78 -26.72 -22.53
CA MET A 1 -11.08 -26.17 -22.10
C MET A 1 -11.23 -26.50 -20.63
N VAL A 2 -10.96 -25.54 -19.76
CA VAL A 2 -11.27 -25.65 -18.32
C VAL A 2 -12.08 -24.40 -17.99
N THR A 3 -13.40 -24.59 -17.95
CA THR A 3 -14.35 -23.58 -17.47
C THR A 3 -14.36 -23.66 -15.95
N GLY A 4 -13.53 -22.86 -15.29
CA GLY A 4 -13.56 -22.70 -13.85
C GLY A 4 -14.62 -21.67 -13.47
N ASN A 5 -15.71 -22.12 -12.88
CA ASN A 5 -16.71 -21.28 -12.21
C ASN A 5 -16.04 -20.52 -11.06
N ILE A 6 -15.96 -19.19 -11.16
CA ILE A 6 -15.48 -18.32 -10.09
C ILE A 6 -16.63 -18.14 -9.08
N PRO A 7 -16.49 -18.57 -7.83
CA PRO A 7 -17.53 -18.38 -6.84
C PRO A 7 -17.66 -16.90 -6.46
N ARG A 8 -18.86 -16.36 -6.67
CA ARG A 8 -19.29 -15.06 -6.14
C ARG A 8 -19.35 -15.11 -4.61
N ARG A 9 -18.29 -14.74 -3.92
CA ARG A 9 -18.31 -14.48 -2.47
C ARG A 9 -17.27 -13.41 -2.13
N GLY A 10 -17.73 -12.19 -1.93
CA GLY A 10 -16.90 -11.11 -1.39
C GLY A 10 -17.77 -9.94 -0.96
N LEU A 11 -18.20 -9.94 0.30
CA LEU A 11 -18.97 -8.83 0.92
C LEU A 11 -18.16 -7.52 1.05
N PHE A 12 -16.88 -7.51 0.67
CA PHE A 12 -16.03 -6.31 0.75
C PHE A 12 -16.06 -5.42 -0.51
N ALA A 13 -16.46 -5.97 -1.66
CA ALA A 13 -16.55 -5.23 -2.92
C ALA A 13 -17.70 -4.20 -2.94
N MET A 14 -18.79 -4.47 -2.20
CA MET A 14 -19.94 -3.56 -2.15
C MET A 14 -19.66 -2.19 -1.52
N ALA A 15 -18.63 -2.05 -0.68
CA ALA A 15 -18.32 -0.79 -0.03
C ALA A 15 -17.68 0.23 -0.97
N LEU A 16 -16.96 -0.21 -2.03
CA LEU A 16 -16.29 0.69 -2.97
C LEU A 16 -17.25 1.23 -4.06
N PHE A 17 -18.18 0.42 -4.56
CA PHE A 17 -19.16 0.88 -5.56
C PHE A 17 -20.34 1.69 -4.95
N ALA A 18 -20.71 1.41 -3.70
CA ALA A 18 -21.63 2.29 -2.96
C ALA A 18 -21.04 3.69 -2.79
N SER A 19 -19.71 3.85 -2.85
CA SER A 19 -19.06 5.16 -2.82
C SER A 19 -19.15 5.94 -4.15
N LEU A 20 -19.18 5.27 -5.31
CA LEU A 20 -19.36 5.99 -6.59
C LEU A 20 -20.75 6.63 -6.71
N ALA A 21 -21.80 5.95 -6.25
CA ALA A 21 -23.14 6.57 -6.15
C ALA A 21 -23.22 7.61 -5.01
N GLY A 22 -22.33 7.51 -4.01
CA GLY A 22 -22.16 8.48 -2.92
C GLY A 22 -21.44 9.77 -3.34
N PHE A 23 -20.57 9.73 -4.36
CA PHE A 23 -19.84 10.90 -4.86
C PHE A 23 -20.73 11.95 -5.53
N LEU A 24 -21.93 11.58 -5.99
CA LEU A 24 -22.93 12.49 -6.56
C LEU A 24 -23.92 13.04 -5.51
N ARG A 25 -23.84 12.61 -4.26
CA ARG A 25 -24.59 13.23 -3.17
C ARG A 25 -23.76 14.39 -2.62
N PRO A 26 -24.40 15.60 -2.35
CA PRO A 26 -23.71 16.65 -1.64
C PRO A 26 -23.13 16.05 -0.36
N ALA A 27 -21.83 16.21 -0.16
CA ALA A 27 -21.10 15.65 0.97
C ALA A 27 -21.77 16.09 2.27
N LYS A 28 -22.63 15.24 2.84
CA LYS A 28 -22.89 15.32 4.27
C LYS A 28 -21.54 15.15 4.91
N ALA A 29 -21.09 16.15 5.67
CA ALA A 29 -19.85 16.11 6.40
C ALA A 29 -19.75 14.73 7.09
N GLN A 30 -18.89 13.86 6.54
CA GLN A 30 -18.71 12.52 7.05
C GLN A 30 -18.18 12.69 8.48
N LYS A 31 -18.91 12.19 9.47
CA LYS A 31 -18.55 12.36 10.86
C LYS A 31 -17.22 11.62 11.07
N ARG A 32 -16.13 12.38 11.19
CA ARG A 32 -14.81 11.78 11.47
C ARG A 32 -14.90 11.04 12.79
N ARG A 33 -14.32 9.86 12.84
CA ARG A 33 -14.28 9.02 14.05
C ARG A 33 -13.45 9.68 15.15
N PHE A 34 -12.30 10.25 14.78
CA PHE A 34 -11.43 11.01 15.67
C PHE A 34 -11.45 12.48 15.29
N SER A 35 -11.77 13.33 16.25
CA SER A 35 -11.88 14.77 16.04
C SER A 35 -10.53 15.44 15.87
N ASN A 36 -9.48 14.89 16.50
CA ASN A 36 -8.13 15.44 16.45
C ASN A 36 -7.06 14.35 16.65
N MET A 37 -5.87 14.65 16.19
CA MET A 37 -4.70 13.79 16.31
C MET A 37 -4.27 13.58 17.77
N ALA A 38 -4.49 14.56 18.65
CA ALA A 38 -4.04 14.49 20.03
C ALA A 38 -4.74 13.36 20.81
N GLU A 39 -6.06 13.23 20.64
CA GLU A 39 -6.84 12.13 21.24
C GLU A 39 -6.39 10.77 20.69
N PHE A 40 -6.23 10.69 19.37
CA PHE A 40 -5.84 9.46 18.69
C PHE A 40 -4.47 8.93 19.13
N ARG A 41 -3.45 9.81 19.16
CA ARG A 41 -2.09 9.41 19.55
C ARG A 41 -1.99 8.88 20.98
N GLU A 42 -2.79 9.40 21.91
CA GLU A 42 -2.82 8.88 23.28
C GLU A 42 -3.35 7.43 23.32
N LEU A 43 -4.31 7.09 22.48
CA LEU A 43 -4.76 5.71 22.32
C LEU A 43 -3.65 4.81 21.78
N VAL A 44 -2.90 5.28 20.78
CA VAL A 44 -1.76 4.53 20.22
C VAL A 44 -0.65 4.37 21.25
N VAL A 45 -0.30 5.43 22.00
CA VAL A 45 0.70 5.38 23.08
C VAL A 45 0.27 4.35 24.15
N ALA A 46 -1.00 4.36 24.54
CA ALA A 46 -1.53 3.40 25.51
C ALA A 46 -1.47 1.95 24.98
N ALA A 47 -1.74 1.76 23.69
CA ALA A 47 -1.64 0.44 23.04
C ALA A 47 -0.18 -0.03 22.94
N LEU A 48 0.76 0.83 22.57
CA LEU A 48 2.21 0.53 22.53
C LEU A 48 2.72 0.08 23.90
N LYS A 49 2.37 0.80 24.97
CA LYS A 49 2.79 0.45 26.34
C LYS A 49 2.29 -0.91 26.82
N ARG A 50 1.28 -1.49 26.17
CA ARG A 50 0.79 -2.84 26.47
C ARG A 50 1.54 -3.94 25.72
N GLN A 51 2.34 -3.58 24.70
CA GLN A 51 3.05 -4.57 23.87
C GLN A 51 4.26 -5.15 24.63
N PRO A 52 4.52 -6.46 24.48
CA PRO A 52 5.72 -7.08 25.03
C PRO A 52 6.99 -6.41 24.50
N GLY A 53 7.98 -6.20 25.37
CA GLY A 53 9.27 -5.61 25.00
C GLY A 53 9.28 -4.09 24.83
N VAL A 54 8.13 -3.40 24.94
CA VAL A 54 8.08 -1.94 24.94
C VAL A 54 8.41 -1.42 26.34
N GLU A 55 9.55 -0.72 26.45
CA GLU A 55 9.99 -0.10 27.70
C GLU A 55 9.36 1.28 27.91
N SER A 56 9.22 2.04 26.83
CA SER A 56 8.59 3.36 26.86
C SER A 56 7.94 3.70 25.52
N ALA A 57 6.87 4.50 25.55
CA ALA A 57 6.26 5.13 24.39
C ALA A 57 5.80 6.53 24.78
N VAL A 58 6.28 7.54 24.06
CA VAL A 58 5.98 8.96 24.32
C VAL A 58 5.76 9.70 23.00
N VAL A 59 4.88 10.69 23.01
CA VAL A 59 4.69 11.58 21.86
C VAL A 59 5.95 12.39 21.63
N ASP A 60 6.35 12.53 20.36
CA ASP A 60 7.47 13.40 20.00
C ASP A 60 7.12 14.86 20.33
N PRO A 61 7.96 15.58 21.07
CA PRO A 61 7.67 16.96 21.46
C PRO A 61 7.70 17.95 20.28
N SER A 62 8.38 17.60 19.19
CA SER A 62 8.54 18.45 18.00
C SER A 62 7.51 18.14 16.90
N ASP A 63 6.95 16.93 16.89
CA ASP A 63 5.99 16.48 15.87
C ASP A 63 4.87 15.67 16.52
N PRO A 64 3.66 16.23 16.67
CA PRO A 64 2.55 15.56 17.31
C PRO A 64 2.02 14.32 16.56
N ALA A 65 2.42 14.10 15.32
CA ALA A 65 2.10 12.90 14.56
C ALA A 65 3.06 11.74 14.83
N LYS A 66 4.16 11.99 15.55
CA LYS A 66 5.19 11.00 15.84
C LYS A 66 5.16 10.52 17.29
N ILE A 67 5.46 9.24 17.45
CA ILE A 67 5.59 8.59 18.76
C ILE A 67 6.97 7.96 18.81
N ASN A 68 7.76 8.33 19.81
CA ASN A 68 9.06 7.75 20.13
C ASN A 68 8.84 6.58 21.07
N THR A 69 9.27 5.40 20.67
CA THR A 69 9.06 4.14 21.38
C THR A 69 10.40 3.46 21.62
N LYS A 70 10.67 3.01 22.83
CA LYS A 70 11.82 2.17 23.13
C LYS A 70 11.39 0.71 23.21
N ILE A 71 11.95 -0.14 22.34
CA ILE A 71 11.67 -1.57 22.24
C ILE A 71 12.98 -2.33 22.49
N GLY A 72 13.14 -2.90 23.68
CA GLY A 72 14.44 -3.41 24.13
C GLY A 72 15.52 -2.33 24.01
N ASP A 73 16.62 -2.62 23.34
CA ASP A 73 17.71 -1.65 23.14
C ASP A 73 17.53 -0.72 21.93
N THR A 74 16.38 -0.76 21.23
CA THR A 74 16.15 0.00 19.99
C THR A 74 15.18 1.16 20.22
N ASP A 75 15.58 2.36 19.78
CA ASP A 75 14.71 3.53 19.70
C ASP A 75 14.02 3.58 18.32
N VAL A 76 12.69 3.66 18.33
CA VAL A 76 11.82 3.65 17.15
C VAL A 76 10.96 4.89 17.11
N THR A 77 10.96 5.61 16.02
CA THR A 77 10.01 6.71 15.79
C THR A 77 8.95 6.27 14.78
N SER A 78 7.70 6.33 15.19
CA SER A 78 6.54 5.92 14.36
C SER A 78 5.66 7.10 14.02
N ASP A 79 5.26 7.26 12.75
CA ASP A 79 4.29 8.25 12.30
C ASP A 79 2.90 7.61 12.28
N VAL A 80 1.95 8.23 12.97
CA VAL A 80 0.57 7.74 13.10
C VAL A 80 -0.42 8.39 12.14
N THR A 81 0.04 9.26 11.24
CA THR A 81 -0.81 10.00 10.29
C THR A 81 -1.60 9.05 9.40
N ASN A 82 -0.95 8.00 8.90
CA ASN A 82 -1.58 7.06 7.97
C ASN A 82 -2.72 6.26 8.62
N ILE A 83 -2.51 5.74 9.84
CA ILE A 83 -3.55 4.99 10.55
C ILE A 83 -4.67 5.92 11.03
N PHE A 84 -4.36 7.15 11.43
CA PHE A 84 -5.36 8.17 11.74
C PHE A 84 -6.25 8.48 10.52
N GLY A 85 -5.63 8.68 9.34
CA GLY A 85 -6.34 8.91 8.09
C GLY A 85 -7.21 7.72 7.69
N TYR A 86 -6.66 6.50 7.79
CA TYR A 86 -7.38 5.27 7.51
C TYR A 86 -8.64 5.12 8.36
N LEU A 87 -8.53 5.25 9.69
CA LEU A 87 -9.67 5.09 10.59
C LEU A 87 -10.74 6.20 10.47
N ASN A 88 -10.35 7.38 10.01
CA ASN A 88 -11.30 8.44 9.70
C ASN A 88 -11.98 8.24 8.35
N ALA A 89 -11.32 7.60 7.37
CA ALA A 89 -11.91 7.25 6.08
C ALA A 89 -12.85 6.04 6.18
N TYR A 90 -12.60 5.14 7.15
CA TYR A 90 -13.39 3.93 7.39
C TYR A 90 -13.95 3.91 8.83
N PRO A 91 -14.97 4.74 9.12
CA PRO A 91 -15.50 4.91 10.49
C PRO A 91 -16.17 3.66 11.06
N ASP A 92 -16.55 2.70 10.22
CA ASP A 92 -17.15 1.42 10.63
C ASP A 92 -16.10 0.36 11.00
N GLU A 93 -14.80 0.60 10.72
CA GLU A 93 -13.70 -0.28 11.11
C GLU A 93 -13.59 -0.34 12.65
N ASP A 94 -13.24 -1.51 13.18
CA ASP A 94 -12.89 -1.63 14.62
C ASP A 94 -11.56 -0.93 14.89
N ALA A 95 -11.63 0.25 15.53
CA ALA A 95 -10.44 1.06 15.78
C ALA A 95 -9.49 0.43 16.78
N GLU A 96 -9.98 -0.25 17.80
CA GLU A 96 -9.13 -0.90 18.79
C GLU A 96 -8.34 -2.03 18.14
N ALA A 97 -9.03 -2.89 17.38
CA ALA A 97 -8.37 -3.95 16.62
C ALA A 97 -7.37 -3.42 15.58
N ALA A 98 -7.69 -2.31 14.90
CA ALA A 98 -6.79 -1.69 13.92
C ALA A 98 -5.56 -1.06 14.59
N ILE A 99 -5.73 -0.38 15.73
CA ILE A 99 -4.61 0.16 16.53
C ILE A 99 -3.74 -0.99 17.06
N ASP A 100 -4.35 -2.06 17.57
CA ASP A 100 -3.61 -3.21 18.08
C ASP A 100 -2.82 -3.93 16.96
N ARG A 101 -3.37 -4.07 15.76
CA ARG A 101 -2.61 -4.57 14.58
C ARG A 101 -1.42 -3.66 14.26
N PHE A 102 -1.66 -2.34 14.23
CA PHE A 102 -0.63 -1.35 13.95
C PHE A 102 0.53 -1.41 14.96
N VAL A 103 0.23 -1.45 16.26
CA VAL A 103 1.29 -1.47 17.29
C VAL A 103 2.03 -2.81 17.34
N ARG A 104 1.34 -3.95 17.09
CA ARG A 104 2.01 -5.24 16.92
C ARG A 104 2.95 -5.22 15.72
N ALA A 105 2.50 -4.70 14.58
CA ALA A 105 3.33 -4.58 13.39
C ALA A 105 4.62 -3.78 13.66
N LEU A 106 4.56 -2.72 14.47
CA LEU A 106 5.73 -1.96 14.87
C LEU A 106 6.68 -2.76 15.78
N THR A 107 6.15 -3.52 16.73
CA THR A 107 6.97 -4.31 17.67
C THR A 107 7.55 -5.56 16.98
N ASP A 108 6.75 -6.25 16.17
CA ASP A 108 7.18 -7.48 15.48
C ASP A 108 8.21 -7.19 14.36
N ALA A 109 8.14 -6.01 13.72
CA ALA A 109 9.11 -5.60 12.71
C ALA A 109 10.55 -5.52 13.24
N HIS A 110 10.74 -5.32 14.55
CA HIS A 110 12.07 -5.33 15.19
C HIS A 110 12.55 -6.72 15.59
N LEU A 111 11.65 -7.70 15.68
CA LEU A 111 11.96 -9.07 16.09
C LEU A 111 12.11 -10.00 14.88
N ALA A 112 11.47 -9.69 13.77
CA ALA A 112 11.48 -10.51 12.56
C ALA A 112 12.69 -10.16 11.68
N LYS A 113 13.43 -11.19 11.24
CA LYS A 113 14.57 -11.02 10.32
C LYS A 113 14.10 -11.03 8.88
N ALA A 114 14.70 -10.16 8.07
CA ALA A 114 14.62 -10.26 6.61
C ALA A 114 15.28 -11.57 6.14
N SER A 115 14.68 -12.22 5.18
CA SER A 115 15.16 -13.44 4.53
C SER A 115 14.78 -13.45 3.06
N GLU A 116 15.38 -14.33 2.26
CA GLU A 116 15.01 -14.49 0.86
C GLU A 116 13.55 -14.95 0.70
N ASP A 117 13.00 -15.68 1.66
CA ASP A 117 11.62 -16.20 1.59
C ASP A 117 10.55 -15.13 1.80
N ASN A 118 10.87 -14.06 2.55
CA ASN A 118 9.94 -12.96 2.84
C ASN A 118 10.31 -11.64 2.17
N LEU A 119 11.36 -11.61 1.34
CA LEU A 119 11.74 -10.41 0.60
C LEU A 119 10.73 -10.11 -0.51
N VAL A 120 10.19 -8.90 -0.54
CA VAL A 120 9.25 -8.42 -1.58
C VAL A 120 9.67 -7.06 -2.14
N ALA A 121 9.28 -6.79 -3.39
CA ALA A 121 9.44 -5.50 -4.05
C ALA A 121 8.12 -4.76 -4.01
N VAL A 122 8.08 -3.58 -3.38
CA VAL A 122 6.89 -2.76 -3.26
C VAL A 122 7.10 -1.37 -3.84
N LEU A 123 6.01 -0.74 -4.29
CA LEU A 123 6.08 0.64 -4.77
C LEU A 123 5.92 1.63 -3.62
N ARG A 124 6.81 2.62 -3.59
CA ARG A 124 6.77 3.75 -2.67
C ARG A 124 7.15 5.02 -3.43
N THR A 125 6.91 6.17 -2.82
CA THR A 125 7.46 7.43 -3.36
C THR A 125 8.94 7.56 -2.96
N VAL A 126 9.73 8.25 -3.80
CA VAL A 126 11.12 8.60 -3.47
C VAL A 126 11.17 9.39 -2.16
N GLU A 127 10.22 10.31 -1.96
CA GLU A 127 10.09 11.08 -0.72
C GLU A 127 9.93 10.17 0.52
N TYR A 128 9.08 9.14 0.41
CA TYR A 128 8.93 8.16 1.51
C TYR A 128 10.23 7.42 1.80
N VAL A 129 10.96 7.00 0.75
CA VAL A 129 12.28 6.37 0.91
C VAL A 129 13.25 7.31 1.63
N ASP A 130 13.25 8.59 1.26
CA ASP A 130 14.13 9.59 1.88
C ASP A 130 13.75 9.86 3.35
N GLN A 131 12.46 9.84 3.69
CA GLN A 131 11.98 9.95 5.08
C GLN A 131 12.40 8.78 5.96
N LEU A 132 12.55 7.58 5.39
CA LEU A 132 13.01 6.39 6.13
C LEU A 132 14.51 6.39 6.39
N LYS A 133 15.30 7.14 5.60
CA LYS A 133 16.76 7.18 5.77
C LYS A 133 17.13 7.87 7.08
N SER A 134 17.90 7.16 7.89
CA SER A 134 18.53 7.68 9.09
C SER A 134 20.04 7.75 8.88
N PRO A 135 20.82 8.58 9.62
CA PRO A 135 22.27 8.58 9.53
C PRO A 135 22.84 7.16 9.68
N GLY A 136 23.56 6.71 8.65
CA GLY A 136 24.15 5.36 8.61
C GLY A 136 23.23 4.23 8.19
N MET A 137 21.95 4.50 7.86
CA MET A 137 21.02 3.54 7.29
C MET A 137 20.98 3.68 5.77
N GLU A 138 21.40 2.66 5.06
CA GLU A 138 21.26 2.52 3.61
C GLU A 138 20.08 1.58 3.32
N LEU A 139 19.14 2.04 2.48
CA LEU A 139 17.98 1.25 2.08
C LEU A 139 18.20 0.62 0.71
N LEU A 140 17.70 -0.59 0.51
CA LEU A 140 17.68 -1.23 -0.80
C LEU A 140 16.46 -0.75 -1.59
N TYR A 141 16.70 0.08 -2.60
CA TYR A 141 15.63 0.60 -3.47
C TYR A 141 16.16 0.95 -4.87
N GLU A 142 15.25 1.09 -5.82
CA GLU A 142 15.54 1.52 -7.21
C GLU A 142 14.55 2.61 -7.63
N PRO A 143 15.00 3.73 -8.23
CA PRO A 143 14.10 4.65 -8.92
C PRO A 143 13.33 3.91 -10.04
N LEU A 144 12.03 4.21 -10.20
CA LEU A 144 11.21 3.54 -11.20
C LEU A 144 10.73 4.51 -12.29
N VAL A 145 9.74 5.35 -11.97
CA VAL A 145 9.18 6.34 -12.90
C VAL A 145 8.58 7.51 -12.13
N GLY A 146 8.89 8.73 -12.53
CA GLY A 146 8.40 9.94 -11.85
C GLY A 146 8.78 9.95 -10.37
N VAL A 147 7.79 10.03 -9.51
CA VAL A 147 7.98 10.04 -8.04
C VAL A 147 8.08 8.64 -7.44
N LEU A 148 7.92 7.59 -8.23
CA LEU A 148 7.87 6.20 -7.76
C LEU A 148 9.25 5.55 -7.72
N ALA A 149 9.45 4.75 -6.69
CA ALA A 149 10.59 3.86 -6.51
C ALA A 149 10.11 2.45 -6.14
N ILE A 150 10.92 1.45 -6.47
CA ILE A 150 10.82 0.10 -5.95
C ILE A 150 11.60 0.07 -4.66
N LEU A 151 10.95 -0.20 -3.54
CA LEU A 151 11.58 -0.40 -2.23
C LEU A 151 11.52 -1.90 -1.89
N TYR A 152 12.65 -2.45 -1.48
CA TYR A 152 12.72 -3.84 -1.03
C TYR A 152 12.38 -3.92 0.45
N MET A 153 11.47 -4.84 0.79
CA MET A 153 10.95 -4.97 2.15
C MET A 153 10.81 -6.44 2.53
N ALA A 154 10.92 -6.73 3.81
CA ALA A 154 10.51 -8.01 4.36
C ALA A 154 8.99 -8.00 4.58
N ASP A 155 8.29 -8.97 3.97
CA ASP A 155 6.84 -9.21 4.15
C ASP A 155 6.65 -10.02 5.43
N LEU A 156 6.11 -9.37 6.45
CA LEU A 156 5.86 -9.93 7.76
C LEU A 156 4.33 -10.10 7.97
N PRO A 157 3.87 -10.89 8.91
CA PRO A 157 2.44 -11.20 9.04
C PRO A 157 1.50 -9.99 9.06
N ASP A 158 1.88 -8.90 9.73
CA ASP A 158 1.06 -7.70 9.88
C ASP A 158 1.76 -6.41 9.40
N SER A 159 2.96 -6.51 8.76
CA SER A 159 3.75 -5.34 8.37
C SER A 159 4.70 -5.60 7.22
N LEU A 160 5.23 -4.51 6.66
CA LEU A 160 6.37 -4.52 5.75
C LEU A 160 7.53 -3.76 6.41
N SER A 161 8.70 -4.40 6.54
CA SER A 161 9.90 -3.79 7.11
C SER A 161 10.94 -3.52 6.02
N PRO A 162 11.48 -2.28 5.90
CA PRO A 162 12.53 -1.99 4.93
C PRO A 162 13.77 -2.85 5.18
N VAL A 163 14.42 -3.29 4.10
CA VAL A 163 15.66 -4.07 4.20
C VAL A 163 16.87 -3.24 3.77
N THR A 164 18.01 -3.59 4.32
CA THR A 164 19.31 -2.94 4.12
C THR A 164 20.30 -3.88 3.44
N PRO A 165 21.41 -3.40 2.87
CA PRO A 165 22.48 -4.28 2.36
C PRO A 165 23.05 -5.24 3.41
N LYS A 166 22.97 -4.87 4.69
CA LYS A 166 23.46 -5.71 5.80
C LYS A 166 22.62 -6.98 6.01
N ASP A 167 21.34 -6.95 5.59
CA ASP A 167 20.45 -8.11 5.69
C ASP A 167 20.78 -9.15 4.64
N PHE A 168 21.45 -8.75 3.53
CA PHE A 168 21.80 -9.61 2.40
C PHE A 168 23.23 -9.32 1.89
N PRO A 169 24.27 -9.54 2.71
CA PRO A 169 25.64 -9.11 2.41
C PRO A 169 26.23 -9.76 1.16
N ASP A 170 25.78 -10.96 0.81
CA ASP A 170 26.30 -11.75 -0.32
C ASP A 170 25.43 -11.64 -1.60
N ARG A 171 24.47 -10.72 -1.63
CA ARG A 171 23.54 -10.56 -2.76
C ARG A 171 23.71 -9.23 -3.46
N THR A 172 23.68 -9.27 -4.79
CA THR A 172 23.55 -8.04 -5.60
C THR A 172 22.10 -7.54 -5.61
N LEU A 173 21.89 -6.25 -5.91
CA LEU A 173 20.53 -5.70 -6.06
C LEU A 173 19.73 -6.43 -7.15
N SER A 174 20.41 -6.88 -8.23
CA SER A 174 19.78 -7.68 -9.28
C SER A 174 19.28 -9.04 -8.79
N ASP A 175 20.07 -9.73 -7.94
CA ASP A 175 19.66 -11.00 -7.34
C ASP A 175 18.43 -10.78 -6.44
N LEU A 176 18.48 -9.76 -5.59
CA LEU A 176 17.40 -9.42 -4.68
C LEU A 176 16.12 -9.03 -5.43
N ARG A 177 16.24 -8.32 -6.56
CA ARG A 177 15.11 -8.03 -7.43
C ARG A 177 14.45 -9.30 -7.95
N GLY A 178 15.23 -10.26 -8.43
CA GLY A 178 14.72 -11.56 -8.91
C GLY A 178 13.97 -12.32 -7.80
N ILE A 179 14.57 -12.42 -6.62
CA ILE A 179 13.98 -13.06 -5.44
C ILE A 179 12.67 -12.37 -5.04
N ALA A 180 12.70 -11.06 -4.87
CA ALA A 180 11.57 -10.26 -4.43
C ALA A 180 10.37 -10.36 -5.39
N LEU A 181 10.61 -10.27 -6.71
CA LEU A 181 9.56 -10.42 -7.71
C LEU A 181 9.00 -11.85 -7.74
N ASN A 182 9.84 -12.88 -7.56
CA ASN A 182 9.37 -14.25 -7.44
C ASN A 182 8.48 -14.47 -6.21
N ASN A 183 8.76 -13.79 -5.11
CA ASN A 183 7.89 -13.84 -3.93
C ASN A 183 6.57 -13.11 -4.18
N VAL A 184 6.57 -11.93 -4.81
CA VAL A 184 5.32 -11.24 -5.22
C VAL A 184 4.52 -12.11 -6.19
N LYS A 185 5.18 -12.84 -7.11
CA LYS A 185 4.52 -13.75 -8.06
C LYS A 185 3.72 -14.88 -7.38
N LYS A 186 4.10 -15.31 -6.18
CA LYS A 186 3.34 -16.32 -5.42
C LYS A 186 1.91 -15.86 -5.09
N TRP A 187 1.64 -14.56 -5.13
CA TRP A 187 0.34 -13.97 -4.88
C TRP A 187 -0.56 -13.86 -6.12
N LEU A 188 -0.06 -14.15 -7.33
CA LEU A 188 -0.87 -14.09 -8.55
C LEU A 188 -2.19 -14.88 -8.46
N PRO A 189 -2.24 -16.10 -7.85
CA PRO A 189 -3.50 -16.83 -7.69
C PRO A 189 -4.51 -16.18 -6.75
N LYS A 190 -4.09 -15.17 -5.98
CA LYS A 190 -4.89 -14.41 -5.02
C LYS A 190 -5.32 -13.03 -5.54
N ILE A 191 -5.10 -12.76 -6.82
CA ILE A 191 -5.54 -11.51 -7.43
C ILE A 191 -7.06 -11.52 -7.58
N VAL A 192 -7.66 -10.45 -7.10
CA VAL A 192 -9.09 -10.15 -7.28
C VAL A 192 -9.20 -8.89 -8.12
N SER A 193 -10.17 -8.87 -9.02
CA SER A 193 -10.55 -7.66 -9.77
C SER A 193 -11.98 -7.29 -9.45
N ASP A 194 -12.22 -6.01 -9.25
CA ASP A 194 -13.54 -5.42 -9.10
C ASP A 194 -13.72 -4.32 -10.14
N GLY A 195 -14.83 -4.33 -10.85
CA GLY A 195 -15.15 -3.37 -11.92
C GLY A 195 -16.10 -3.95 -12.95
N GLU A 196 -16.65 -3.06 -13.77
CA GLU A 196 -17.52 -3.41 -14.89
C GLU A 196 -16.76 -3.37 -16.22
N VAL A 197 -17.17 -4.22 -17.17
CA VAL A 197 -16.60 -4.27 -18.51
C VAL A 197 -16.69 -2.88 -19.17
N GLY A 198 -15.55 -2.38 -19.66
CA GLY A 198 -15.47 -1.07 -20.30
C GLY A 198 -15.36 0.10 -19.31
N SER A 199 -15.14 -0.17 -18.01
CA SER A 199 -14.91 0.82 -16.97
C SER A 199 -13.48 0.75 -16.43
N VAL A 200 -13.27 1.22 -15.20
CA VAL A 200 -12.03 1.11 -14.43
C VAL A 200 -12.10 -0.14 -13.57
N TYR A 201 -11.09 -0.99 -13.66
CA TYR A 201 -10.95 -2.15 -12.78
C TYR A 201 -10.01 -1.82 -11.63
N LEU A 202 -10.44 -2.13 -10.41
CA LEU A 202 -9.56 -2.17 -9.25
C LEU A 202 -9.00 -3.59 -9.11
N TYR A 203 -7.67 -3.73 -9.16
CA TYR A 203 -6.98 -4.98 -8.87
C TYR A 203 -6.34 -4.92 -7.49
N TYR A 204 -6.48 -5.99 -6.74
CA TYR A 204 -5.84 -6.13 -5.44
C TYR A 204 -5.49 -7.59 -5.13
N VAL A 205 -4.56 -7.76 -4.18
CA VAL A 205 -4.16 -9.08 -3.67
C VAL A 205 -4.99 -9.39 -2.44
N GLU A 206 -5.84 -10.45 -2.53
CA GLU A 206 -6.62 -10.91 -1.40
C GLU A 206 -5.71 -11.45 -0.29
N GLY A 207 -5.90 -10.96 0.94
CA GLY A 207 -5.10 -11.33 2.10
C GLY A 207 -3.80 -10.55 2.27
N ASN A 208 -3.32 -9.81 1.23
CA ASN A 208 -2.18 -8.92 1.35
C ASN A 208 -2.28 -7.73 0.38
N THR A 209 -3.17 -6.78 0.69
CA THR A 209 -3.40 -5.61 -0.18
C THR A 209 -2.18 -4.70 -0.30
N MET A 210 -1.22 -4.80 0.60
CA MET A 210 0.03 -4.02 0.54
C MET A 210 0.90 -4.37 -0.68
N LEU A 211 0.69 -5.54 -1.29
CA LEU A 211 1.37 -5.99 -2.51
C LEU A 211 0.59 -5.67 -3.80
N SER A 212 -0.61 -5.07 -3.71
CA SER A 212 -1.47 -4.85 -4.89
C SER A 212 -0.79 -4.01 -5.97
N THR A 213 -0.11 -2.94 -5.59
CA THR A 213 0.62 -2.09 -6.55
C THR A 213 1.88 -2.75 -7.10
N SER A 214 2.44 -3.74 -6.42
CA SER A 214 3.61 -4.50 -6.89
C SER A 214 3.30 -5.36 -8.12
N LEU A 215 2.02 -5.68 -8.36
CA LEU A 215 1.57 -6.44 -9.53
C LEU A 215 2.04 -5.81 -10.85
N VAL A 216 2.16 -4.47 -10.91
CA VAL A 216 2.61 -3.79 -12.13
C VAL A 216 4.05 -4.12 -12.52
N LEU A 217 4.84 -4.66 -11.60
CA LEU A 217 6.22 -5.09 -11.83
C LEU A 217 6.30 -6.49 -12.49
N LEU A 218 5.19 -7.25 -12.55
CA LEU A 218 5.15 -8.62 -13.02
C LEU A 218 4.64 -8.71 -14.46
N ASP A 219 5.42 -9.30 -15.35
CA ASP A 219 5.01 -9.56 -16.74
C ASP A 219 3.79 -10.49 -16.80
N GLU A 220 3.75 -11.48 -15.95
CA GLU A 220 2.66 -12.45 -15.86
C GLU A 220 1.32 -11.81 -15.50
N PHE A 221 1.32 -10.80 -14.63
CA PHE A 221 0.12 -10.02 -14.34
C PHE A 221 -0.42 -9.38 -15.61
N TRP A 222 0.41 -8.65 -16.34
CA TRP A 222 0.01 -7.98 -17.58
C TRP A 222 -0.48 -8.94 -18.65
N LEU A 223 0.18 -10.09 -18.81
CA LEU A 223 -0.25 -11.13 -19.74
C LEU A 223 -1.62 -11.70 -19.37
N SER A 224 -1.90 -11.86 -18.07
CA SER A 224 -3.17 -12.42 -17.58
C SER A 224 -4.36 -11.49 -17.80
N ILE A 225 -4.16 -10.17 -17.68
CA ILE A 225 -5.25 -9.19 -17.80
C ILE A 225 -5.45 -8.68 -19.23
N LYS A 226 -4.42 -8.73 -20.11
CA LYS A 226 -4.49 -8.20 -21.48
C LYS A 226 -5.71 -8.65 -22.27
N PRO A 227 -6.21 -9.89 -22.19
CA PRO A 227 -7.41 -10.32 -22.91
C PRO A 227 -8.70 -9.58 -22.51
N GLN A 228 -8.72 -8.87 -21.37
CA GLN A 228 -9.86 -8.09 -20.90
C GLN A 228 -9.93 -6.70 -21.55
N PHE A 229 -8.85 -6.25 -22.19
CA PHE A 229 -8.73 -4.91 -22.74
C PHE A 229 -8.48 -4.97 -24.26
N PRO A 230 -9.41 -4.45 -25.10
CA PRO A 230 -9.25 -4.45 -26.56
C PRO A 230 -8.09 -3.55 -27.03
N GLY A 231 -7.88 -2.42 -26.36
CA GLY A 231 -6.84 -1.45 -26.70
C GLY A 231 -5.57 -1.58 -25.85
N ASP A 232 -4.78 -0.53 -25.81
CA ASP A 232 -3.66 -0.40 -24.88
C ASP A 232 -4.19 -0.23 -23.46
N VAL A 233 -3.38 -0.70 -22.50
CA VAL A 233 -3.77 -0.70 -21.09
C VAL A 233 -3.11 0.48 -20.39
N LEU A 234 -3.95 1.31 -19.76
CA LEU A 234 -3.52 2.35 -18.84
C LEU A 234 -3.77 1.91 -17.40
N PHE A 235 -3.00 2.47 -16.48
CA PHE A 235 -3.18 2.19 -15.07
C PHE A 235 -2.86 3.41 -14.20
N ALA A 236 -3.36 3.41 -12.97
CA ALA A 236 -3.04 4.41 -11.96
C ALA A 236 -2.79 3.74 -10.62
N LEU A 237 -1.93 4.36 -9.83
CA LEU A 237 -1.49 3.91 -8.51
C LEU A 237 -1.70 5.04 -7.49
N PRO A 238 -2.96 5.41 -7.17
CA PRO A 238 -3.19 6.55 -6.29
C PRO A 238 -2.77 6.28 -4.85
N ARG A 239 -2.87 5.01 -4.39
CA ARG A 239 -2.49 4.56 -3.04
C ARG A 239 -1.68 3.28 -3.10
N ARG A 240 -1.01 2.95 -1.97
CA ARG A 240 -0.16 1.76 -1.82
C ARG A 240 -0.91 0.44 -2.03
N ASP A 241 -2.21 0.42 -1.82
CA ASP A 241 -3.12 -0.73 -1.88
C ASP A 241 -4.09 -0.68 -3.06
N GLN A 242 -3.97 0.32 -3.96
CA GLN A 242 -4.88 0.54 -5.07
C GLN A 242 -4.14 0.49 -6.42
N LEU A 243 -4.58 -0.41 -7.28
CA LEU A 243 -4.16 -0.50 -8.68
C LEU A 243 -5.41 -0.40 -9.56
N PHE A 244 -5.59 0.75 -10.21
CA PHE A 244 -6.62 0.95 -11.21
C PHE A 244 -6.08 0.60 -12.60
N VAL A 245 -6.84 -0.17 -13.38
CA VAL A 245 -6.49 -0.54 -14.74
C VAL A 245 -7.69 -0.28 -15.66
N PHE A 246 -7.45 0.29 -16.82
CA PHE A 246 -8.50 0.67 -17.77
C PHE A 246 -7.98 0.71 -19.20
N ASP A 247 -8.90 0.69 -20.18
CA ASP A 247 -8.59 0.72 -21.60
C ASP A 247 -8.26 2.15 -22.08
N ALA A 248 -7.13 2.30 -22.75
CA ALA A 248 -6.69 3.57 -23.33
C ALA A 248 -7.64 4.08 -24.43
N SER A 249 -8.34 3.18 -25.11
CA SER A 249 -9.28 3.55 -26.18
C SER A 249 -10.66 4.00 -25.67
N ASN A 250 -10.89 3.93 -24.33
CA ASN A 250 -12.16 4.33 -23.72
C ASN A 250 -12.04 5.67 -22.97
N PRO A 251 -12.48 6.81 -23.57
CA PRO A 251 -12.40 8.13 -22.93
C PRO A 251 -13.23 8.23 -21.65
N GLN A 252 -14.34 7.46 -21.56
CA GLN A 252 -15.17 7.46 -20.35
C GLN A 252 -14.43 6.79 -19.19
N ALA A 253 -13.78 5.66 -19.42
CA ALA A 253 -12.97 5.01 -18.39
C ALA A 253 -11.81 5.90 -17.92
N GLN A 254 -11.16 6.63 -18.84
CA GLN A 254 -10.13 7.60 -18.46
C GLN A 254 -10.68 8.72 -17.57
N SER A 255 -11.87 9.26 -17.91
CA SER A 255 -12.52 10.30 -17.11
C SER A 255 -12.90 9.79 -15.71
N VAL A 256 -13.43 8.56 -15.61
CA VAL A 256 -13.75 7.92 -14.34
C VAL A 256 -12.47 7.70 -13.52
N ALA A 257 -11.39 7.20 -14.14
CA ALA A 257 -10.11 6.99 -13.47
C ALA A 257 -9.58 8.30 -12.87
N ARG A 258 -9.64 9.42 -13.60
CA ARG A 258 -9.26 10.75 -13.08
C ARG A 258 -10.06 11.13 -11.85
N LEU A 259 -11.39 10.99 -11.90
CA LEU A 259 -12.26 11.28 -10.75
C LEU A 259 -11.93 10.41 -9.53
N MET A 260 -11.62 9.13 -9.74
CA MET A 260 -11.23 8.22 -8.67
C MET A 260 -9.88 8.59 -8.06
N ILE A 261 -8.89 8.99 -8.88
CA ILE A 261 -7.59 9.50 -8.42
C ILE A 261 -7.80 10.76 -7.58
N ASP A 262 -8.53 11.75 -8.09
CA ASP A 262 -8.79 13.00 -7.39
C ASP A 262 -9.50 12.79 -6.06
N ALA A 263 -10.47 11.88 -6.03
CA ALA A 263 -11.17 11.51 -4.81
C ALA A 263 -10.21 10.87 -3.78
N THR A 264 -9.35 9.96 -4.22
CA THR A 264 -8.37 9.31 -3.35
C THR A 264 -7.39 10.32 -2.75
N PHE A 265 -6.94 11.29 -3.54
CA PHE A 265 -6.01 12.32 -3.05
C PHE A 265 -6.64 13.30 -2.05
N LYS A 266 -7.97 13.45 -2.04
CA LYS A 266 -8.68 14.24 -1.00
C LYS A 266 -8.65 13.56 0.37
N ASP A 267 -8.63 12.24 0.42
CA ASP A 267 -8.61 11.47 1.69
C ASP A 267 -7.23 11.39 2.32
N GLY A 268 -6.16 11.62 1.56
CA GLY A 268 -4.84 12.05 2.02
C GLY A 268 -3.96 11.03 2.75
N PHE A 269 -4.21 9.71 2.72
CA PHE A 269 -3.33 8.73 3.37
C PHE A 269 -2.79 7.67 2.40
N ASN A 270 -1.58 7.15 2.67
CA ASN A 270 -0.91 6.11 1.87
C ASN A 270 -0.79 6.44 0.37
N LEU A 271 -0.74 7.71 0.01
CA LEU A 271 -0.70 8.18 -1.37
C LEU A 271 0.59 7.74 -2.08
N LEU A 272 0.48 7.45 -3.38
CA LEU A 272 1.61 7.15 -4.26
C LEU A 272 1.73 8.18 -5.39
N SER A 273 0.80 8.19 -6.34
CA SER A 273 0.89 9.06 -7.51
C SER A 273 -0.48 9.44 -8.05
N ASP A 274 -0.64 10.71 -8.40
CA ASP A 274 -1.81 11.25 -9.11
C ASP A 274 -1.74 11.04 -10.63
N LYS A 275 -0.70 10.38 -11.14
CA LYS A 275 -0.46 10.18 -12.56
C LYS A 275 -1.12 8.92 -13.08
N ILE A 276 -1.46 8.96 -14.37
CA ILE A 276 -1.80 7.79 -15.17
C ILE A 276 -0.52 7.31 -15.83
N PHE A 277 -0.37 6.00 -15.90
CA PHE A 277 0.78 5.33 -16.45
C PHE A 277 0.36 4.40 -17.60
N GLU A 278 1.29 4.11 -18.48
CA GLU A 278 1.22 3.02 -19.45
C GLU A 278 2.39 2.06 -19.28
N ARG A 279 2.21 0.83 -19.71
CA ARG A 279 3.30 -0.12 -19.82
C ARG A 279 3.62 -0.38 -21.29
N ARG A 280 4.82 0.02 -21.72
CA ARG A 280 5.29 -0.16 -23.09
C ARG A 280 6.64 -0.88 -23.09
N ASN A 281 6.73 -2.01 -23.80
CA ASN A 281 7.95 -2.83 -23.89
C ASN A 281 8.56 -3.17 -22.51
N GLY A 282 7.71 -3.56 -21.56
CA GLY A 282 8.14 -3.90 -20.20
C GLY A 282 8.51 -2.73 -19.30
N LYS A 283 8.48 -1.49 -19.81
CA LYS A 283 8.78 -0.27 -19.02
C LYS A 283 7.50 0.45 -18.66
N LEU A 284 7.48 1.04 -17.46
CA LEU A 284 6.41 1.92 -17.01
C LEU A 284 6.73 3.35 -17.41
N LEU A 285 5.77 4.03 -18.02
CA LEU A 285 5.87 5.41 -18.48
C LEU A 285 4.72 6.21 -17.92
N ALA A 286 5.01 7.40 -17.38
CA ALA A 286 3.95 8.32 -16.98
C ALA A 286 3.36 8.99 -18.23
N GLN A 287 2.04 9.06 -18.33
CA GLN A 287 1.40 9.90 -19.32
C GLN A 287 1.50 11.38 -18.90
N VAL A 288 1.77 12.24 -19.85
CA VAL A 288 1.90 13.70 -19.66
C VAL A 288 0.52 14.35 -19.46
#